data_d554aa23264bcf17e15107dd80d599df
#
_entry.id   d554aa23264bcf17e15107dd80d599df
#
_cell.length_a   1.000
_cell.length_b   1.000
_cell.length_c   1.000
_cell.angle_alpha   90.00
_cell.angle_beta   90.00
_cell.angle_gamma   90.00
#
_symmetry.space_group_name_H-M   'P 1'
#
loop_
_entity.id
_entity.type
_entity.pdbx_description
1 polymer ?
#
loop_
_entity_poly.entity_id
_entity_poly.type
_entity_poly.pdbx_seq_one_letter_code
_entity_poly.pdbx_strand_id
1 'polypeptide(L)'
;MANKWVYLFTEGNANMRELLGGKGANLAEMTGLGLPVPQGFTITTEACTQYYEDGREINAEIQAQINEYIEKMEEITGKKFGDKENPLLVSVRSGARASMPGMMDTILNLGLNEDVVEVIAKKSNNPRWAWDCYRRFIQMYSDVVMEVGKKYFEELIDKMKAERGVTYDVELTADDLKELAGQFKAKKKKKIGQDFPDDPKEQLMGAIKAVFRSWDNPRANVYRRDNDIPYSWGTAVNVQSMAFGNMGDDCGTGVAFTRDPATGEKKLMGEFLTNAQGE
;
A
#
# COMPACT_ATOMS: atom_id res chain seq x y z
N MET A 1 -14.68 -28.53 -4.59
CA MET A 1 -13.44 -28.06 -3.96
C MET A 1 -13.63 -26.58 -3.69
N ALA A 2 -13.22 -26.08 -2.53
CA ALA A 2 -13.28 -24.65 -2.24
C ALA A 2 -12.36 -23.88 -3.19
N ASN A 3 -12.79 -22.73 -3.68
CA ASN A 3 -11.98 -21.88 -4.54
C ASN A 3 -10.79 -21.32 -3.76
N LYS A 4 -9.61 -21.24 -4.39
CA LYS A 4 -8.44 -20.59 -3.81
C LYS A 4 -8.39 -19.14 -4.30
N TRP A 5 -8.66 -18.21 -3.39
CA TRP A 5 -8.74 -16.78 -3.68
C TRP A 5 -7.47 -16.02 -3.36
N VAL A 6 -6.59 -16.58 -2.53
CA VAL A 6 -5.38 -15.91 -2.03
C VAL A 6 -4.18 -16.83 -2.17
N TYR A 7 -3.04 -16.27 -2.59
CA TYR A 7 -1.77 -16.96 -2.80
C TYR A 7 -0.64 -16.20 -2.09
N LEU A 8 0.17 -16.89 -1.29
CA LEU A 8 1.47 -16.36 -0.88
C LEU A 8 2.36 -16.14 -2.11
N PHE A 9 3.33 -15.23 -2.05
CA PHE A 9 4.31 -15.10 -3.14
C PHE A 9 5.08 -16.41 -3.37
N THR A 10 5.30 -17.22 -2.33
CA THR A 10 5.91 -18.55 -2.44
C THR A 10 5.03 -19.61 -3.12
N GLU A 11 3.75 -19.33 -3.31
CA GLU A 11 2.78 -20.27 -3.93
C GLU A 11 2.51 -19.99 -5.41
N GLY A 12 3.09 -18.92 -5.97
CA GLY A 12 2.87 -18.50 -7.35
C GLY A 12 4.13 -18.53 -8.21
N ASN A 13 3.96 -18.17 -9.49
CA ASN A 13 5.04 -18.03 -10.47
C ASN A 13 4.64 -17.12 -11.63
N ALA A 14 5.57 -16.82 -12.54
CA ALA A 14 5.38 -15.91 -13.68
C ALA A 14 4.25 -16.33 -14.64
N ASN A 15 3.90 -17.63 -14.71
CA ASN A 15 2.86 -18.14 -15.61
C ASN A 15 1.44 -17.88 -15.11
N MET A 16 1.30 -17.42 -13.86
CA MET A 16 0.00 -17.16 -13.21
C MET A 16 -0.47 -15.71 -13.39
N ARG A 17 -0.03 -15.04 -14.45
CA ARG A 17 -0.33 -13.62 -14.70
C ARG A 17 -1.84 -13.33 -14.81
N GLU A 18 -2.62 -14.26 -15.32
CA GLU A 18 -4.07 -14.07 -15.41
C GLU A 18 -4.74 -14.01 -14.04
N LEU A 19 -4.27 -14.83 -13.11
CA LEU A 19 -4.82 -14.98 -11.77
C LEU A 19 -4.22 -13.98 -10.77
N LEU A 20 -2.90 -13.78 -10.82
CA LEU A 20 -2.17 -12.94 -9.86
C LEU A 20 -1.91 -11.52 -10.36
N GLY A 21 -2.30 -11.20 -11.60
CA GLY A 21 -1.90 -9.98 -12.26
C GLY A 21 -0.42 -9.96 -12.62
N GLY A 22 0.02 -8.95 -13.37
CA GLY A 22 1.42 -8.82 -13.76
C GLY A 22 2.36 -8.64 -12.58
N LYS A 23 1.99 -7.77 -11.64
CA LYS A 23 2.79 -7.49 -10.44
C LYS A 23 2.87 -8.71 -9.52
N GLY A 24 1.75 -9.34 -9.21
CA GLY A 24 1.72 -10.51 -8.31
C GLY A 24 2.49 -11.71 -8.88
N ALA A 25 2.34 -12.00 -10.17
CA ALA A 25 3.10 -13.07 -10.82
C ALA A 25 4.61 -12.82 -10.82
N ASN A 26 5.04 -11.58 -11.07
CA ASN A 26 6.46 -11.21 -11.03
C ASN A 26 7.02 -11.25 -9.59
N LEU A 27 6.29 -10.80 -8.59
CA LEU A 27 6.69 -10.90 -7.18
C LEU A 27 6.86 -12.36 -6.76
N ALA A 28 5.95 -13.24 -7.18
CA ALA A 28 6.04 -14.66 -6.93
C ALA A 28 7.25 -15.30 -7.62
N GLU A 29 7.50 -14.96 -8.88
CA GLU A 29 8.67 -15.45 -9.63
C GLU A 29 9.98 -15.03 -8.98
N MET A 30 10.13 -13.75 -8.65
CA MET A 30 11.31 -13.23 -7.97
C MET A 30 11.54 -13.92 -6.61
N THR A 31 10.47 -14.17 -5.87
CA THR A 31 10.53 -14.91 -4.60
C THR A 31 11.02 -16.34 -4.82
N GLY A 32 10.49 -17.03 -5.84
CA GLY A 32 10.91 -18.38 -6.21
C GLY A 32 12.36 -18.48 -6.68
N LEU A 33 12.89 -17.41 -7.28
CA LEU A 33 14.30 -17.30 -7.67
C LEU A 33 15.25 -16.99 -6.48
N GLY A 34 14.71 -16.80 -5.28
CA GLY A 34 15.49 -16.52 -4.07
C GLY A 34 15.94 -15.07 -3.94
N LEU A 35 15.35 -14.15 -4.70
CA LEU A 35 15.59 -12.71 -4.53
C LEU A 35 14.98 -12.22 -3.21
N PRO A 36 15.57 -11.19 -2.57
CA PRO A 36 15.11 -10.68 -1.28
C PRO A 36 13.84 -9.84 -1.40
N VAL A 37 12.77 -10.45 -1.91
CA VAL A 37 11.45 -9.82 -2.04
C VAL A 37 10.81 -9.73 -0.66
N PRO A 38 10.34 -8.54 -0.21
CA PRO A 38 9.53 -8.46 1.00
C PRO A 38 8.31 -9.37 0.87
N GLN A 39 8.07 -10.19 1.88
CA GLN A 39 7.03 -11.21 1.84
C GLN A 39 5.62 -10.63 1.79
N GLY A 40 4.69 -11.40 1.26
CA GLY A 40 3.32 -10.99 1.12
C GLY A 40 2.44 -12.04 0.44
N PHE A 41 1.23 -11.63 0.12
CA PHE A 41 0.27 -12.45 -0.60
C PHE A 41 -0.47 -11.64 -1.66
N THR A 42 -1.03 -12.34 -2.61
CA THR A 42 -1.86 -11.77 -3.69
C THR A 42 -3.29 -12.30 -3.56
N ILE A 43 -4.25 -11.38 -3.54
CA ILE A 43 -5.67 -11.70 -3.69
C ILE A 43 -5.96 -11.66 -5.19
N THR A 44 -6.57 -12.71 -5.72
CA THR A 44 -6.66 -12.98 -7.15
C THR A 44 -7.57 -12.02 -7.92
N THR A 45 -7.38 -11.96 -9.23
CA THR A 45 -8.29 -11.25 -10.14
C THR A 45 -9.70 -11.83 -10.11
N GLU A 46 -9.84 -13.14 -9.87
CA GLU A 46 -11.15 -13.80 -9.71
C GLU A 46 -11.88 -13.32 -8.46
N ALA A 47 -11.16 -13.04 -7.37
CA ALA A 47 -11.75 -12.43 -6.18
C ALA A 47 -12.29 -11.02 -6.46
N CYS A 48 -11.64 -10.25 -7.33
CA CYS A 48 -12.15 -8.96 -7.79
C CYS A 48 -13.45 -9.11 -8.58
N THR A 49 -13.50 -10.05 -9.51
CA THR A 49 -14.72 -10.33 -10.29
C THR A 49 -15.86 -10.75 -9.35
N GLN A 50 -15.59 -11.64 -8.41
CA GLN A 50 -16.57 -12.06 -7.41
C GLN A 50 -17.06 -10.90 -6.53
N TYR A 51 -16.17 -9.98 -6.16
CA TYR A 51 -16.55 -8.77 -5.43
C TYR A 51 -17.61 -7.94 -6.18
N TYR A 52 -17.49 -7.81 -7.51
CA TYR A 52 -18.48 -7.09 -8.31
C TYR A 52 -19.79 -7.89 -8.51
N GLU A 53 -19.70 -9.21 -8.66
CA GLU A 53 -20.86 -10.10 -8.73
C GLU A 53 -21.66 -10.11 -7.44
N ASP A 54 -20.99 -10.03 -6.30
CA ASP A 54 -21.61 -9.96 -4.96
C ASP A 54 -22.05 -8.53 -4.57
N GLY A 55 -22.21 -7.64 -5.53
CA GLY A 55 -22.71 -6.28 -5.30
C GLY A 55 -21.71 -5.35 -4.61
N ARG A 56 -20.42 -5.50 -4.92
CA ARG A 56 -19.30 -4.74 -4.35
C ARG A 56 -19.05 -5.04 -2.87
N GLU A 57 -19.20 -6.30 -2.52
CA GLU A 57 -18.88 -6.81 -1.18
C GLU A 57 -17.89 -7.99 -1.26
N ILE A 58 -17.00 -8.07 -0.28
CA ILE A 58 -16.09 -9.20 -0.13
C ILE A 58 -16.84 -10.28 0.65
N ASN A 59 -17.12 -11.42 0.00
CA ASN A 59 -17.88 -12.49 0.63
C ASN A 59 -17.10 -13.17 1.78
N ALA A 60 -17.82 -13.94 2.60
CA ALA A 60 -17.27 -14.57 3.80
C ALA A 60 -16.14 -15.56 3.49
N GLU A 61 -16.17 -16.27 2.36
CA GLU A 61 -15.14 -17.22 1.95
C GLU A 61 -13.82 -16.51 1.62
N ILE A 62 -13.89 -15.44 0.82
CA ILE A 62 -12.73 -14.61 0.48
C ILE A 62 -12.16 -13.95 1.74
N GLN A 63 -13.02 -13.41 2.60
CA GLN A 63 -12.60 -12.78 3.85
C GLN A 63 -11.91 -13.76 4.79
N ALA A 64 -12.41 -14.99 4.90
CA ALA A 64 -11.79 -16.05 5.70
C ALA A 64 -10.39 -16.41 5.19
N GLN A 65 -10.21 -16.52 3.86
CA GLN A 65 -8.90 -16.78 3.26
C GLN A 65 -7.95 -15.60 3.48
N ILE A 66 -8.40 -14.37 3.35
CA ILE A 66 -7.57 -13.20 3.64
C ILE A 66 -7.08 -13.25 5.10
N ASN A 67 -7.96 -13.53 6.06
CA ASN A 67 -7.58 -13.65 7.47
C ASN A 67 -6.56 -14.76 7.72
N GLU A 68 -6.74 -15.93 7.09
CA GLU A 68 -5.78 -17.04 7.16
C GLU A 68 -4.41 -16.63 6.63
N TYR A 69 -4.36 -15.92 5.49
CA TYR A 69 -3.10 -15.50 4.87
C TYR A 69 -2.43 -14.34 5.59
N ILE A 70 -3.16 -13.50 6.31
CA ILE A 70 -2.60 -12.55 7.27
C ILE A 70 -1.81 -13.30 8.34
N GLU A 71 -2.38 -14.35 8.94
CA GLU A 71 -1.70 -15.16 9.95
C GLU A 71 -0.44 -15.84 9.39
N LYS A 72 -0.52 -16.40 8.19
CA LYS A 72 0.64 -16.97 7.49
C LYS A 72 1.74 -15.93 7.24
N MET A 73 1.36 -14.72 6.85
CA MET A 73 2.30 -13.62 6.64
C MET A 73 2.96 -13.19 7.94
N GLU A 74 2.21 -13.12 9.03
CA GLU A 74 2.73 -12.82 10.38
C GLU A 74 3.77 -13.89 10.81
N GLU A 75 3.49 -15.17 10.56
CA GLU A 75 4.42 -16.26 10.82
C GLU A 75 5.72 -16.14 10.01
N ILE A 76 5.61 -15.91 8.70
CA ILE A 76 6.76 -15.82 7.79
C ILE A 76 7.65 -14.61 8.12
N THR A 77 7.05 -13.48 8.44
CA THR A 77 7.78 -12.25 8.74
C THR A 77 8.28 -12.16 10.18
N GLY A 78 7.73 -12.95 11.08
CA GLY A 78 7.95 -12.82 12.52
C GLY A 78 7.43 -11.52 13.12
N LYS A 79 6.53 -10.83 12.42
CA LYS A 79 5.91 -9.56 12.81
C LYS A 79 4.41 -9.74 12.90
N LYS A 80 3.74 -8.93 13.73
CA LYS A 80 2.28 -8.98 13.88
C LYS A 80 1.65 -7.61 13.69
N PHE A 81 0.45 -7.60 13.10
CA PHE A 81 -0.35 -6.39 13.03
C PHE A 81 -0.72 -5.88 14.43
N GLY A 82 -0.45 -4.58 14.67
CA GLY A 82 -0.76 -3.94 15.95
C GLY A 82 0.12 -4.35 17.13
N ASP A 83 1.20 -5.10 16.89
CA ASP A 83 2.11 -5.56 17.94
C ASP A 83 2.87 -4.38 18.58
N LYS A 84 3.03 -4.45 19.88
CA LYS A 84 3.76 -3.45 20.67
C LYS A 84 5.27 -3.67 20.71
N GLU A 85 5.75 -4.77 20.13
CA GLU A 85 7.16 -5.10 20.10
C GLU A 85 7.71 -5.15 18.67
N ASN A 86 7.02 -5.84 17.76
CA ASN A 86 7.46 -6.02 16.38
C ASN A 86 6.29 -5.91 15.40
N PRO A 87 5.77 -4.69 15.17
CA PRO A 87 4.59 -4.49 14.36
C PRO A 87 4.85 -4.75 12.87
N LEU A 88 3.88 -5.39 12.21
CA LEU A 88 3.84 -5.56 10.77
C LEU A 88 3.20 -4.34 10.13
N LEU A 89 3.88 -3.75 9.15
CA LEU A 89 3.35 -2.73 8.26
C LEU A 89 3.36 -3.25 6.83
N VAL A 90 2.31 -2.98 6.09
CA VAL A 90 2.15 -3.46 4.71
C VAL A 90 1.75 -2.35 3.75
N SER A 91 2.04 -2.59 2.47
CA SER A 91 1.41 -1.89 1.35
C SER A 91 0.28 -2.73 0.78
N VAL A 92 -0.75 -2.07 0.28
CA VAL A 92 -1.86 -2.68 -0.47
C VAL A 92 -1.89 -2.02 -1.84
N ARG A 93 -1.65 -2.81 -2.89
CA ARG A 93 -1.49 -2.31 -4.26
C ARG A 93 -2.32 -3.13 -5.25
N SER A 94 -2.82 -2.47 -6.27
CA SER A 94 -3.42 -3.14 -7.42
C SER A 94 -2.39 -3.87 -8.27
N GLY A 95 -2.84 -4.89 -9.00
CA GLY A 95 -2.03 -5.62 -9.95
C GLY A 95 -2.89 -6.23 -11.06
N ALA A 96 -3.19 -5.46 -12.11
CA ALA A 96 -3.91 -5.96 -13.26
C ALA A 96 -3.01 -6.83 -14.18
N ARG A 97 -3.61 -7.63 -15.07
CA ARG A 97 -2.90 -8.42 -16.09
C ARG A 97 -2.09 -7.53 -17.03
N ALA A 98 -2.68 -6.41 -17.45
CA ALA A 98 -2.00 -5.38 -18.21
C ALA A 98 -1.55 -4.26 -17.27
N SER A 99 -0.40 -3.65 -17.58
CA SER A 99 0.07 -2.49 -16.82
C SER A 99 -0.88 -1.30 -17.03
N MET A 100 -1.35 -0.71 -15.93
CA MET A 100 -2.25 0.45 -15.93
C MET A 100 -1.70 1.51 -14.96
N PRO A 101 -0.56 2.14 -15.28
CA PRO A 101 0.15 3.03 -14.35
C PRO A 101 -0.70 4.24 -13.97
N GLY A 102 -0.82 4.51 -12.66
CA GLY A 102 -1.58 5.63 -12.13
C GLY A 102 -3.10 5.51 -12.20
N MET A 103 -3.63 4.38 -12.71
CA MET A 103 -5.08 4.22 -12.90
C MET A 103 -5.80 3.71 -11.66
N MET A 104 -5.13 2.93 -10.83
CA MET A 104 -5.70 2.34 -9.61
C MET A 104 -4.93 2.79 -8.38
N ASP A 105 -5.53 2.59 -7.23
CA ASP A 105 -5.05 3.13 -5.98
C ASP A 105 -4.01 2.23 -5.29
N THR A 106 -3.19 2.86 -4.45
CA THR A 106 -2.18 2.23 -3.59
C THR A 106 -2.30 2.81 -2.20
N ILE A 107 -2.19 1.97 -1.18
CA ILE A 107 -2.14 2.40 0.22
C ILE A 107 -0.83 1.88 0.84
N LEU A 108 -0.04 2.78 1.41
CA LEU A 108 1.23 2.47 2.08
C LEU A 108 1.10 2.61 3.59
N ASN A 109 2.03 2.01 4.32
CA ASN A 109 2.15 2.12 5.78
C ASN A 109 0.91 1.64 6.55
N LEU A 110 0.17 0.70 5.98
CA LEU A 110 -1.01 0.14 6.60
C LEU A 110 -0.61 -0.70 7.82
N GLY A 111 -1.34 -0.56 8.91
CA GLY A 111 -1.05 -1.16 10.21
C GLY A 111 -0.69 -0.14 11.29
N LEU A 112 -0.50 1.13 10.92
CA LEU A 112 -0.20 2.20 11.86
C LEU A 112 -1.44 2.64 12.66
N ASN A 113 -1.22 2.83 13.93
CA ASN A 113 -2.09 3.53 14.88
C ASN A 113 -1.20 4.26 15.90
N GLU A 114 -1.79 4.93 16.87
CA GLU A 114 -1.02 5.73 17.84
C GLU A 114 -0.04 4.88 18.67
N ASP A 115 -0.42 3.65 19.03
CA ASP A 115 0.46 2.74 19.76
C ASP A 115 1.63 2.26 18.88
N VAL A 116 1.34 1.86 17.66
CA VAL A 116 2.35 1.33 16.72
C VAL A 116 3.34 2.40 16.28
N VAL A 117 2.90 3.64 16.05
CA VAL A 117 3.80 4.73 15.66
C VAL A 117 4.84 5.02 16.73
N GLU A 118 4.48 4.95 18.01
CA GLU A 118 5.43 5.11 19.12
C GLU A 118 6.44 3.95 19.15
N VAL A 119 6.02 2.73 18.86
CA VAL A 119 6.90 1.57 18.79
C VAL A 119 7.95 1.74 17.68
N ILE A 120 7.52 2.09 16.45
CA ILE A 120 8.46 2.27 15.34
C ILE A 120 9.34 3.50 15.53
N ALA A 121 8.86 4.56 16.15
CA ALA A 121 9.64 5.73 16.52
C ALA A 121 10.80 5.36 17.45
N LYS A 122 10.52 4.57 18.47
CA LYS A 122 11.52 4.09 19.43
C LYS A 122 12.51 3.11 18.80
N LYS A 123 12.03 2.13 18.00
CA LYS A 123 12.89 1.13 17.35
C LYS A 123 13.83 1.73 16.32
N SER A 124 13.37 2.68 15.54
CA SER A 124 14.18 3.37 14.52
C SER A 124 15.08 4.46 15.09
N ASN A 125 14.87 4.86 16.32
CA ASN A 125 15.43 6.06 16.92
C ASN A 125 15.20 7.32 16.04
N ASN A 126 14.10 7.34 15.31
CA ASN A 126 13.72 8.43 14.41
C ASN A 126 12.21 8.75 14.54
N PRO A 127 11.81 9.48 15.60
CA PRO A 127 10.41 9.83 15.82
C PRO A 127 9.80 10.65 14.67
N ARG A 128 10.60 11.53 14.07
CA ARG A 128 10.13 12.34 12.95
C ARG A 128 9.70 11.46 11.76
N TRP A 129 10.51 10.49 11.37
CA TRP A 129 10.16 9.53 10.32
C TRP A 129 8.89 8.75 10.66
N ALA A 130 8.78 8.23 11.88
CA ALA A 130 7.63 7.44 12.29
C ALA A 130 6.33 8.25 12.23
N TRP A 131 6.34 9.47 12.75
CA TRP A 131 5.16 10.35 12.71
C TRP A 131 4.84 10.86 11.30
N ASP A 132 5.84 11.04 10.45
CA ASP A 132 5.61 11.35 9.03
C ASP A 132 4.96 10.16 8.30
N CYS A 133 5.40 8.92 8.55
CA CYS A 133 4.74 7.72 8.05
C CYS A 133 3.27 7.66 8.46
N TYR A 134 2.98 7.95 9.72
CA TYR A 134 1.60 7.92 10.24
C TYR A 134 0.74 9.05 9.64
N ARG A 135 1.26 10.27 9.59
CA ARG A 135 0.58 11.40 8.95
C ARG A 135 0.23 11.08 7.50
N ARG A 136 1.19 10.55 6.73
CA ARG A 136 0.99 10.15 5.33
C ARG A 136 -0.02 9.02 5.19
N PHE A 137 0.03 8.05 6.09
CA PHE A 137 -0.95 6.96 6.11
C PHE A 137 -2.37 7.46 6.33
N ILE A 138 -2.59 8.33 7.32
CA ILE A 138 -3.91 8.92 7.58
C ILE A 138 -4.42 9.68 6.36
N GLN A 139 -3.57 10.50 5.74
CA GLN A 139 -3.93 11.26 4.54
C GLN A 139 -4.32 10.33 3.38
N MET A 140 -3.47 9.37 3.06
CA MET A 140 -3.67 8.44 1.94
C MET A 140 -4.89 7.55 2.17
N TYR A 141 -5.03 6.98 3.36
CA TYR A 141 -6.18 6.14 3.72
C TYR A 141 -7.50 6.93 3.69
N SER A 142 -7.48 8.14 4.22
CA SER A 142 -8.67 9.00 4.20
C SER A 142 -9.06 9.41 2.78
N ASP A 143 -8.11 9.72 1.92
CA ASP A 143 -8.35 10.07 0.51
C ASP A 143 -8.86 8.86 -0.29
N VAL A 144 -8.14 7.76 -0.26
CA VAL A 144 -8.39 6.58 -1.11
C VAL A 144 -9.53 5.71 -0.59
N VAL A 145 -9.54 5.39 0.70
CA VAL A 145 -10.50 4.45 1.28
C VAL A 145 -11.79 5.13 1.71
N MET A 146 -11.67 6.32 2.30
CA MET A 146 -12.78 7.04 2.91
C MET A 146 -13.30 8.21 2.06
N GLU A 147 -12.68 8.44 0.91
CA GLU A 147 -13.09 9.46 -0.09
C GLU A 147 -13.15 10.89 0.46
N VAL A 148 -12.30 11.18 1.44
CA VAL A 148 -12.08 12.53 1.95
C VAL A 148 -10.93 13.16 1.17
N GLY A 149 -11.21 13.97 0.17
CA GLY A 149 -10.24 14.49 -0.78
C GLY A 149 -8.97 15.06 -0.12
N LYS A 150 -7.81 14.74 -0.69
CA LYS A 150 -6.48 15.12 -0.16
C LYS A 150 -6.28 16.63 0.04
N LYS A 151 -6.97 17.46 -0.73
CA LYS A 151 -6.92 18.90 -0.63
C LYS A 151 -7.10 19.43 0.80
N TYR A 152 -7.99 18.81 1.59
CA TYR A 152 -8.26 19.24 2.96
C TYR A 152 -7.07 18.99 3.90
N PHE A 153 -6.27 17.98 3.60
CA PHE A 153 -5.07 17.66 4.36
C PHE A 153 -3.88 18.54 3.93
N GLU A 154 -3.74 18.80 2.63
CA GLU A 154 -2.76 19.73 2.10
C GLU A 154 -2.93 21.13 2.67
N GLU A 155 -4.15 21.64 2.78
CA GLU A 155 -4.46 22.91 3.43
C GLU A 155 -3.99 22.96 4.91
N LEU A 156 -4.11 21.88 5.65
CA LEU A 156 -3.63 21.77 7.03
C LEU A 156 -2.10 21.77 7.12
N ILE A 157 -1.43 21.08 6.19
CA ILE A 157 0.04 21.09 6.11
C ILE A 157 0.55 22.48 5.79
N ASP A 158 -0.01 23.14 4.79
CA ASP A 158 0.39 24.50 4.37
C ASP A 158 0.18 25.51 5.48
N LYS A 159 -0.93 25.40 6.20
CA LYS A 159 -1.20 26.25 7.37
C LYS A 159 -0.15 26.05 8.46
N MET A 160 0.18 24.81 8.80
CA MET A 160 1.20 24.51 9.80
C MET A 160 2.58 25.01 9.38
N LYS A 161 2.98 24.79 8.12
CA LYS A 161 4.25 25.33 7.59
C LYS A 161 4.31 26.86 7.74
N ALA A 162 3.24 27.56 7.42
CA ALA A 162 3.16 29.02 7.59
C ALA A 162 3.29 29.45 9.06
N GLU A 163 2.61 28.76 9.98
CA GLU A 163 2.67 29.02 11.42
C GLU A 163 4.06 28.76 12.02
N ARG A 164 4.80 27.78 11.49
CA ARG A 164 6.17 27.43 11.93
C ARG A 164 7.26 28.21 11.18
N GLY A 165 6.90 28.96 10.12
CA GLY A 165 7.86 29.72 9.31
C GLY A 165 8.80 28.83 8.48
N VAL A 166 8.34 27.65 8.06
CA VAL A 166 9.09 26.69 7.25
C VAL A 166 8.50 26.57 5.84
N THR A 167 9.31 26.12 4.88
CA THR A 167 8.91 25.99 3.47
C THR A 167 8.63 24.56 3.08
N TYR A 168 9.43 23.62 3.56
CA TYR A 168 9.37 22.20 3.15
C TYR A 168 8.82 21.31 4.26
N ASP A 169 8.12 20.26 3.89
CA ASP A 169 7.57 19.28 4.84
C ASP A 169 8.67 18.64 5.70
N VAL A 170 9.87 18.46 5.14
CA VAL A 170 11.02 17.88 5.85
C VAL A 170 11.51 18.74 7.03
N GLU A 171 11.16 20.00 7.07
CA GLU A 171 11.53 20.93 8.15
C GLU A 171 10.56 20.85 9.35
N LEU A 172 9.41 20.19 9.20
CA LEU A 172 8.49 19.94 10.30
C LEU A 172 9.08 18.94 11.30
N THR A 173 8.93 19.25 12.60
CA THR A 173 9.41 18.41 13.68
C THR A 173 8.52 17.18 13.92
N ALA A 174 8.99 16.22 14.72
CA ALA A 174 8.17 15.09 15.15
C ALA A 174 6.89 15.54 15.87
N ASP A 175 6.98 16.56 16.72
CA ASP A 175 5.83 17.12 17.45
C ASP A 175 4.84 17.81 16.50
N ASP A 176 5.33 18.53 15.49
CA ASP A 176 4.50 19.13 14.46
C ASP A 176 3.72 18.06 13.68
N LEU A 177 4.39 16.97 13.32
CA LEU A 177 3.77 15.85 12.57
C LEU A 177 2.77 15.08 13.42
N LYS A 178 3.03 14.94 14.72
CA LYS A 178 2.07 14.39 15.69
C LYS A 178 0.81 15.26 15.80
N GLU A 179 0.98 16.56 15.88
CA GLU A 179 -0.13 17.53 15.88
C GLU A 179 -0.94 17.45 14.57
N LEU A 180 -0.24 17.38 13.40
CA LEU A 180 -0.89 17.21 12.10
C LEU A 180 -1.71 15.92 12.02
N ALA A 181 -1.18 14.79 12.51
CA ALA A 181 -1.91 13.53 12.55
C ALA A 181 -3.23 13.66 13.32
N GLY A 182 -3.21 14.34 14.46
CA GLY A 182 -4.42 14.65 15.23
C GLY A 182 -5.40 15.54 14.48
N GLN A 183 -4.90 16.59 13.81
CA GLN A 183 -5.73 17.48 12.99
C GLN A 183 -6.33 16.75 11.79
N PHE A 184 -5.62 15.83 11.16
CA PHE A 184 -6.10 15.01 10.06
C PHE A 184 -7.25 14.11 10.48
N LYS A 185 -7.11 13.41 11.62
CA LYS A 185 -8.18 12.58 12.19
C LYS A 185 -9.43 13.42 12.51
N ALA A 186 -9.26 14.58 13.11
CA ALA A 186 -10.35 15.50 13.43
C ALA A 186 -11.03 16.04 12.16
N LYS A 187 -10.25 16.40 11.14
CA LYS A 187 -10.78 16.87 9.85
C LYS A 187 -11.61 15.80 9.16
N LYS A 188 -11.10 14.56 9.12
CA LYS A 188 -11.80 13.41 8.59
C LYS A 188 -13.11 13.16 9.32
N LYS A 189 -13.10 13.12 10.66
CA LYS A 189 -14.30 12.93 11.47
C LYS A 189 -15.34 14.03 11.23
N LYS A 190 -14.91 15.28 11.09
CA LYS A 190 -15.81 16.41 10.76
C LYS A 190 -16.45 16.25 9.37
N LYS A 191 -15.74 15.66 8.40
CA LYS A 191 -16.22 15.53 7.02
C LYS A 191 -17.22 14.40 6.84
N ILE A 192 -16.99 13.24 7.43
CA ILE A 192 -17.77 12.02 7.18
C ILE A 192 -18.40 11.42 8.44
N GLY A 193 -18.22 12.03 9.60
CA GLY A 193 -18.84 11.58 10.86
C GLY A 193 -18.30 10.28 11.44
N GLN A 194 -17.21 9.74 10.89
CA GLN A 194 -16.60 8.48 11.32
C GLN A 194 -15.19 8.70 11.86
N ASP A 195 -14.81 7.93 12.89
CA ASP A 195 -13.44 7.93 13.38
C ASP A 195 -12.49 7.23 12.41
N PHE A 196 -11.20 7.58 12.45
CA PHE A 196 -10.18 6.88 11.70
C PHE A 196 -9.98 5.48 12.32
N PRO A 197 -9.95 4.38 11.52
CA PRO A 197 -9.83 3.04 12.07
C PRO A 197 -8.44 2.81 12.70
N ASP A 198 -8.41 2.39 13.94
CA ASP A 198 -7.18 2.06 14.69
C ASP A 198 -6.83 0.56 14.63
N ASP A 199 -7.79 -0.30 14.33
CA ASP A 199 -7.56 -1.73 14.15
C ASP A 199 -6.87 -2.01 12.79
N PRO A 200 -5.64 -2.56 12.76
CA PRO A 200 -4.94 -2.85 11.52
C PRO A 200 -5.67 -3.83 10.58
N LYS A 201 -6.42 -4.78 11.11
CA LYS A 201 -7.21 -5.72 10.28
C LYS A 201 -8.39 -5.02 9.61
N GLU A 202 -9.07 -4.13 10.33
CA GLU A 202 -10.11 -3.27 9.76
C GLU A 202 -9.55 -2.35 8.67
N GLN A 203 -8.40 -1.74 8.92
CA GLN A 203 -7.68 -0.93 7.94
C GLN A 203 -7.37 -1.74 6.67
N LEU A 204 -6.89 -2.97 6.83
CA LEU A 204 -6.52 -3.84 5.71
C LEU A 204 -7.73 -4.21 4.85
N MET A 205 -8.83 -4.63 5.47
CA MET A 205 -10.06 -4.96 4.74
C MET A 205 -10.61 -3.76 3.99
N GLY A 206 -10.60 -2.58 4.60
CA GLY A 206 -11.00 -1.32 3.96
C GLY A 206 -10.11 -0.98 2.75
N ALA A 207 -8.80 -1.16 2.87
CA ALA A 207 -7.84 -0.92 1.78
C ALA A 207 -8.02 -1.91 0.61
N ILE A 208 -8.21 -3.20 0.89
CA ILE A 208 -8.46 -4.21 -0.14
C ILE A 208 -9.74 -3.89 -0.91
N LYS A 209 -10.81 -3.57 -0.21
CA LYS A 209 -12.09 -3.17 -0.81
C LYS A 209 -11.94 -1.91 -1.68
N ALA A 210 -11.17 -0.93 -1.22
CA ALA A 210 -10.89 0.29 -1.98
C ALA A 210 -10.10 0.02 -3.27
N VAL A 211 -9.12 -0.88 -3.24
CA VAL A 211 -8.36 -1.27 -4.43
C VAL A 211 -9.26 -2.01 -5.43
N PHE A 212 -10.11 -2.92 -5.00
CA PHE A 212 -11.11 -3.54 -5.88
C PHE A 212 -12.05 -2.50 -6.49
N ARG A 213 -12.53 -1.56 -5.69
CA ARG A 213 -13.39 -0.46 -6.17
C ARG A 213 -12.68 0.40 -7.21
N SER A 214 -11.38 0.63 -7.09
CA SER A 214 -10.62 1.46 -8.01
C SER A 214 -10.53 0.87 -9.43
N TRP A 215 -10.78 -0.41 -9.61
CA TRP A 215 -10.92 -1.03 -10.93
C TRP A 215 -12.00 -0.36 -11.78
N ASP A 216 -13.08 0.09 -11.14
CA ASP A 216 -14.23 0.73 -11.79
C ASP A 216 -14.23 2.27 -11.67
N ASN A 217 -13.11 2.88 -11.32
CA ASN A 217 -13.04 4.34 -11.29
C ASN A 217 -13.03 4.95 -12.72
N PRO A 218 -13.46 6.21 -12.90
CA PRO A 218 -13.59 6.81 -14.24
C PRO A 218 -12.30 6.80 -15.05
N ARG A 219 -11.15 7.09 -14.44
CA ARG A 219 -9.84 7.09 -15.13
C ARG A 219 -9.44 5.69 -15.58
N ALA A 220 -9.69 4.67 -14.77
CA ALA A 220 -9.41 3.28 -15.13
C ALA A 220 -10.33 2.81 -16.27
N ASN A 221 -11.60 3.18 -16.25
CA ASN A 221 -12.56 2.85 -17.30
C ASN A 221 -12.15 3.45 -18.66
N VAL A 222 -11.74 4.71 -18.68
CA VAL A 222 -11.22 5.37 -19.89
C VAL A 222 -9.96 4.67 -20.40
N TYR A 223 -9.00 4.43 -19.52
CA TYR A 223 -7.75 3.75 -19.88
C TYR A 223 -7.98 2.36 -20.47
N ARG A 224 -8.86 1.56 -19.84
CA ARG A 224 -9.18 0.22 -20.36
C ARG A 224 -9.82 0.27 -21.74
N ARG A 225 -10.76 1.16 -21.95
CA ARG A 225 -11.40 1.35 -23.25
C ARG A 225 -10.37 1.71 -24.33
N ASP A 226 -9.47 2.64 -24.03
CA ASP A 226 -8.49 3.16 -24.97
C ASP A 226 -7.35 2.16 -25.25
N ASN A 227 -7.19 1.14 -24.42
CA ASN A 227 -6.16 0.09 -24.54
C ASN A 227 -6.74 -1.32 -24.76
N ASP A 228 -8.03 -1.46 -25.09
CA ASP A 228 -8.71 -2.71 -25.35
C ASP A 228 -8.56 -3.75 -24.21
N ILE A 229 -8.58 -3.29 -22.95
CA ILE A 229 -8.48 -4.14 -21.78
C ILE A 229 -9.89 -4.52 -21.31
N PRO A 230 -10.27 -5.82 -21.34
CA PRO A 230 -11.60 -6.25 -20.92
C PRO A 230 -11.89 -5.95 -19.45
N TYR A 231 -13.08 -5.43 -19.17
CA TYR A 231 -13.55 -5.21 -17.80
C TYR A 231 -13.55 -6.50 -16.96
N SER A 232 -13.87 -7.62 -17.59
CA SER A 232 -13.95 -8.95 -16.95
C SER A 232 -12.61 -9.47 -16.41
N TRP A 233 -11.49 -8.85 -16.75
CA TRP A 233 -10.18 -9.28 -16.26
C TRP A 233 -9.99 -8.96 -14.78
N GLY A 234 -10.60 -7.90 -14.26
CA GLY A 234 -10.42 -7.46 -12.90
C GLY A 234 -8.98 -7.07 -12.56
N THR A 235 -8.75 -6.77 -11.30
CA THR A 235 -7.42 -6.53 -10.74
C THR A 235 -7.13 -7.49 -9.59
N ALA A 236 -5.90 -7.97 -9.49
CA ALA A 236 -5.43 -8.55 -8.25
C ALA A 236 -5.08 -7.46 -7.23
N VAL A 237 -4.98 -7.85 -5.96
CA VAL A 237 -4.52 -7.01 -4.87
C VAL A 237 -3.30 -7.66 -4.23
N ASN A 238 -2.18 -6.94 -4.19
CA ASN A 238 -0.96 -7.37 -3.52
C ASN A 238 -0.86 -6.72 -2.14
N VAL A 239 -0.78 -7.55 -1.10
CA VAL A 239 -0.49 -7.16 0.27
C VAL A 239 0.94 -7.57 0.57
N GLN A 240 1.82 -6.59 0.77
CA GLN A 240 3.26 -6.82 0.88
C GLN A 240 3.87 -6.09 2.07
N SER A 241 4.77 -6.75 2.77
CA SER A 241 5.53 -6.14 3.87
C SER A 241 6.29 -4.91 3.38
N MET A 242 6.26 -3.84 4.17
CA MET A 242 6.97 -2.60 3.86
C MET A 242 8.49 -2.77 4.01
N ALA A 243 9.24 -2.16 3.08
CA ALA A 243 10.66 -1.88 3.21
C ALA A 243 10.85 -0.37 3.07
N PHE A 244 11.60 0.23 4.00
CA PHE A 244 11.73 1.68 4.10
C PHE A 244 13.10 2.15 3.66
N GLY A 245 13.13 2.95 2.58
CA GLY A 245 14.34 3.62 2.11
C GLY A 245 14.55 5.01 2.73
N ASN A 246 13.70 5.43 3.66
CA ASN A 246 13.68 6.77 4.25
C ASN A 246 13.75 6.78 5.79
N MET A 247 14.26 5.71 6.40
CA MET A 247 14.41 5.64 7.86
C MET A 247 15.59 6.48 8.38
N GLY A 248 16.57 6.76 7.53
CA GLY A 248 17.79 7.49 7.86
C GLY A 248 18.72 7.59 6.65
N ASP A 249 19.88 8.19 6.85
CA ASP A 249 20.85 8.45 5.79
C ASP A 249 21.60 7.19 5.31
N ASP A 250 21.46 6.09 6.02
CA ASP A 250 22.01 4.76 5.68
C ASP A 250 21.04 3.90 4.86
N CYS A 251 19.88 4.45 4.52
CA CYS A 251 18.84 3.81 3.72
C CYS A 251 18.71 4.51 2.36
N GLY A 252 18.11 3.83 1.40
CA GLY A 252 17.86 4.42 0.09
C GLY A 252 16.83 3.67 -0.73
N THR A 253 16.40 4.29 -1.80
CA THR A 253 15.50 3.71 -2.80
C THR A 253 16.09 3.95 -4.18
N GLY A 254 16.01 2.96 -5.05
CA GLY A 254 16.50 3.06 -6.42
C GLY A 254 15.67 2.31 -7.43
N VAL A 255 15.93 2.61 -8.68
CA VAL A 255 15.36 1.91 -9.85
C VAL A 255 16.51 1.39 -10.68
N ALA A 256 16.46 0.11 -11.04
CA ALA A 256 17.47 -0.53 -11.89
C ALA A 256 16.83 -1.15 -13.12
N PHE A 257 17.53 -1.04 -14.23
CA PHE A 257 17.15 -1.61 -15.53
C PHE A 257 18.21 -2.62 -15.96
N THR A 258 17.78 -3.77 -16.44
CA THR A 258 18.67 -4.81 -17.00
C THR A 258 19.13 -4.48 -18.42
N ARG A 259 18.53 -3.47 -19.03
CA ARG A 259 18.90 -2.90 -20.31
C ARG A 259 18.81 -1.38 -20.23
N ASP A 260 19.64 -0.71 -21.00
CA ASP A 260 19.54 0.74 -21.23
C ASP A 260 18.17 1.05 -21.88
N PRO A 261 17.29 1.84 -21.23
CA PRO A 261 15.97 2.14 -21.75
C PRO A 261 16.00 3.02 -23.01
N ALA A 262 17.09 3.73 -23.29
CA ALA A 262 17.25 4.59 -24.45
C ALA A 262 17.80 3.85 -25.68
N THR A 263 18.77 2.93 -25.47
CA THR A 263 19.48 2.26 -26.54
C THR A 263 19.11 0.79 -26.74
N GLY A 264 18.52 0.14 -25.70
CA GLY A 264 18.24 -1.28 -25.67
C GLY A 264 19.47 -2.16 -25.39
N GLU A 265 20.66 -1.57 -25.20
CA GLU A 265 21.89 -2.29 -24.88
C GLU A 265 21.73 -3.12 -23.60
N LYS A 266 22.22 -4.36 -23.59
CA LYS A 266 22.20 -5.22 -22.41
C LYS A 266 23.26 -4.77 -21.41
N LYS A 267 22.94 -3.75 -20.65
CA LYS A 267 23.78 -3.14 -19.62
C LYS A 267 22.94 -2.83 -18.39
N LEU A 268 23.37 -3.27 -17.23
CA LEU A 268 22.74 -2.88 -15.98
C LEU A 268 22.98 -1.40 -15.74
N MET A 269 21.93 -0.64 -15.56
CA MET A 269 21.98 0.76 -15.19
C MET A 269 20.82 1.13 -14.28
N GLY A 270 20.96 2.23 -13.57
CA GLY A 270 19.93 2.71 -12.65
C GLY A 270 20.37 3.94 -11.90
N GLU A 271 19.48 4.39 -11.05
CA GLU A 271 19.70 5.51 -10.14
C GLU A 271 19.17 5.18 -8.76
N PHE A 272 19.71 5.83 -7.75
CA PHE A 272 19.22 5.72 -6.39
C PHE A 272 19.26 7.06 -5.65
N LEU A 273 18.43 7.18 -4.65
CA LEU A 273 18.43 8.32 -3.72
C LEU A 273 18.60 7.78 -2.30
N THR A 274 19.47 8.40 -1.54
CA THR A 274 19.57 8.14 -0.10
C THR A 274 18.43 8.79 0.66
N ASN A 275 18.05 8.18 1.78
CA ASN A 275 16.95 8.67 2.64
C ASN A 275 15.68 9.02 1.84
N ALA A 276 15.29 8.14 0.94
CA ALA A 276 14.20 8.36 0.02
C ALA A 276 13.14 7.26 0.12
N GLN A 277 11.87 7.67 0.07
CA GLN A 277 10.75 6.74 0.03
C GLN A 277 10.58 6.22 -1.41
N GLY A 278 10.46 4.89 -1.52
CA GLY A 278 9.97 4.24 -2.73
C GLY A 278 8.44 4.20 -2.78
N GLU A 279 7.89 3.84 -3.93
CA GLU A 279 6.45 3.59 -4.10
C GLU A 279 6.05 2.17 -3.63
#